data_26c0173dc6b0b37606631b5280d60683
#
_entry.id   26c0173dc6b0b37606631b5280d60683
#
_cell.length_a   1.000
_cell.length_b   1.000
_cell.length_c   1.000
_cell.angle_alpha   90.00
_cell.angle_beta   90.00
_cell.angle_gamma   90.00
#
_symmetry.space_group_name_H-M   'P 1'
#
loop_
_entity.id
_entity.type
_entity.pdbx_description
1 polymer ?
#
loop_
_entity_poly.entity_id
_entity_poly.type
_entity_poly.pdbx_seq_one_letter_code
_entity_poly.pdbx_strand_id
1 'polypeptide(L)'
;MTVKIATPDLITLRGVSKFYQQPNGQQIVILDNVHLELRPGEIVALLGPSGSGKSTLMRIVAGLIPPSIGEVVYHNRPLVGLNPGVAIVFQSFALYPWLTVLENVELGLKAKGESPDNRRNKALKMIDIIGLDGFENAYPKELSGGMRQRVGFARALAVEPELLCMDEPFSALDVLTAENLRFELLDLWLERRIPTQSILIVTHGIEEAVILADRIIVLGRNPGRIRAELPVTLPHYRDRKHPNFQALVDQVYTIITNPDLETIQTPVPISQKAPVLEVKSQALPAVRIGSIAGLLELLEDRSQKDLYRLAQELQLEVDDILPIVEGAKLMDLVELAEGDISLKTVALEFINGDIDQRKQIIRTQLLKHIRLVQQIHLLLAAKSNQRIPEELVLDILETHFSPEEAQRQLKTVIDWGRYAEIYGYDEPSGQIFLEQPPLEKE
;
A
#
# COMPACT_ATOMS: atom_id res chain seq x y z
N MET A 1 -27.59 -4.29 23.75
CA MET A 1 -26.90 -5.32 22.93
C MET A 1 -27.26 -5.05 21.46
N THR A 2 -26.38 -4.36 20.74
CA THR A 2 -26.58 -4.08 19.30
C THR A 2 -26.12 -5.34 18.57
N VAL A 3 -27.04 -6.08 18.00
CA VAL A 3 -26.73 -7.22 17.11
C VAL A 3 -25.96 -6.66 15.92
N LYS A 4 -24.65 -6.94 15.82
CA LYS A 4 -23.88 -6.72 14.60
C LYS A 4 -24.49 -7.64 13.53
N ILE A 5 -25.29 -7.07 12.62
CA ILE A 5 -25.74 -7.77 11.42
C ILE A 5 -24.45 -8.09 10.66
N ALA A 6 -24.08 -9.37 10.57
CA ALA A 6 -22.94 -9.81 9.78
C ALA A 6 -23.21 -9.38 8.33
N THR A 7 -22.28 -8.63 7.74
CA THR A 7 -22.33 -8.32 6.31
C THR A 7 -22.31 -9.64 5.56
N PRO A 8 -23.23 -9.86 4.59
CA PRO A 8 -23.27 -11.11 3.84
C PRO A 8 -21.95 -11.29 3.06
N ASP A 9 -21.52 -12.56 2.95
CA ASP A 9 -20.35 -12.91 2.17
C ASP A 9 -20.53 -12.48 0.72
N LEU A 10 -19.45 -11.97 0.11
CA LEU A 10 -19.44 -11.56 -1.29
C LEU A 10 -19.52 -12.80 -2.20
N ILE A 11 -18.66 -13.78 -1.91
CA ILE A 11 -18.61 -15.06 -2.64
C ILE A 11 -18.46 -16.20 -1.63
N THR A 12 -19.20 -17.27 -1.84
CA THR A 12 -19.12 -18.51 -1.04
C THR A 12 -18.95 -19.71 -1.96
N LEU A 13 -17.95 -20.53 -1.71
CA LEU A 13 -17.75 -21.84 -2.33
C LEU A 13 -18.24 -22.91 -1.38
N ARG A 14 -19.10 -23.81 -1.85
CA ARG A 14 -19.67 -24.89 -1.05
C ARG A 14 -19.35 -26.24 -1.64
N GLY A 15 -18.42 -26.98 -1.01
CA GLY A 15 -18.03 -28.34 -1.42
C GLY A 15 -17.49 -28.41 -2.85
N VAL A 16 -16.73 -27.38 -3.26
CA VAL A 16 -16.23 -27.27 -4.64
C VAL A 16 -15.15 -28.27 -4.92
N SER A 17 -15.37 -29.14 -5.91
CA SER A 17 -14.36 -30.05 -6.46
C SER A 17 -14.20 -29.83 -7.95
N LYS A 18 -12.97 -30.01 -8.45
CA LYS A 18 -12.63 -29.90 -9.87
C LYS A 18 -11.76 -31.04 -10.31
N PHE A 19 -12.21 -31.77 -11.33
CA PHE A 19 -11.44 -32.82 -11.95
C PHE A 19 -11.47 -32.70 -13.47
N TYR A 20 -10.45 -33.27 -14.11
CA TYR A 20 -10.33 -33.38 -15.55
C TYR A 20 -10.20 -34.86 -15.95
N GLN A 21 -10.80 -35.25 -17.07
CA GLN A 21 -10.62 -36.56 -17.63
C GLN A 21 -9.40 -36.60 -18.54
N GLN A 22 -8.52 -37.56 -18.35
CA GLN A 22 -7.42 -37.84 -19.26
C GLN A 22 -7.90 -38.70 -20.45
N PRO A 23 -7.14 -38.70 -21.57
CA PRO A 23 -7.47 -39.54 -22.73
C PRO A 23 -7.50 -41.05 -22.42
N ASN A 24 -6.82 -41.48 -21.39
CA ASN A 24 -6.80 -42.87 -20.90
C ASN A 24 -7.99 -43.23 -20.00
N GLY A 25 -8.94 -42.34 -19.79
CA GLY A 25 -10.13 -42.51 -18.93
C GLY A 25 -9.88 -42.26 -17.43
N GLN A 26 -8.65 -41.97 -17.00
CA GLN A 26 -8.37 -41.64 -15.61
C GLN A 26 -8.82 -40.20 -15.31
N GLN A 27 -9.32 -39.97 -14.08
CA GLN A 27 -9.63 -38.66 -13.57
C GLN A 27 -8.45 -38.09 -12.77
N ILE A 28 -8.06 -36.86 -13.09
CA ILE A 28 -7.15 -36.09 -12.27
C ILE A 28 -7.99 -35.12 -11.43
N VAL A 29 -7.97 -35.30 -10.11
CA VAL A 29 -8.63 -34.38 -9.16
C VAL A 29 -7.68 -33.24 -8.85
N ILE A 30 -8.04 -32.03 -9.25
CA ILE A 30 -7.26 -30.82 -9.01
C ILE A 30 -7.66 -30.21 -7.67
N LEU A 31 -8.98 -30.08 -7.42
CA LEU A 31 -9.54 -29.54 -6.18
C LEU A 31 -10.53 -30.54 -5.63
N ASP A 32 -10.55 -30.69 -4.30
CA ASP A 32 -11.44 -31.63 -3.63
C ASP A 32 -12.07 -31.01 -2.40
N ASN A 33 -13.40 -30.92 -2.40
CA ASN A 33 -14.26 -30.49 -1.30
C ASN A 33 -13.83 -29.15 -0.67
N VAL A 34 -13.61 -28.11 -1.50
CA VAL A 34 -13.17 -26.78 -1.06
C VAL A 34 -14.39 -25.98 -0.58
N HIS A 35 -14.30 -25.48 0.65
CA HIS A 35 -15.21 -24.50 1.24
C HIS A 35 -14.45 -23.22 1.47
N LEU A 36 -14.93 -22.08 0.94
CA LEU A 36 -14.26 -20.79 1.06
C LEU A 36 -15.30 -19.68 1.04
N GLU A 37 -15.16 -18.73 1.95
CA GLU A 37 -15.94 -17.51 1.99
C GLU A 37 -15.02 -16.31 1.75
N LEU A 38 -15.43 -15.39 0.88
CA LEU A 38 -14.76 -14.11 0.65
C LEU A 38 -15.70 -12.99 1.10
N ARG A 39 -15.21 -12.16 2.02
CA ARG A 39 -16.01 -11.14 2.69
C ARG A 39 -15.64 -9.74 2.21
N PRO A 40 -16.56 -8.79 2.21
CA PRO A 40 -16.24 -7.39 1.99
C PRO A 40 -15.27 -6.86 3.07
N GLY A 41 -14.29 -6.04 2.66
CA GLY A 41 -13.37 -5.37 3.57
C GLY A 41 -12.12 -6.19 3.93
N GLU A 42 -11.82 -7.29 3.22
CA GLU A 42 -10.63 -8.10 3.47
C GLU A 42 -9.77 -8.31 2.23
N ILE A 43 -8.47 -8.47 2.46
CA ILE A 43 -7.50 -9.02 1.51
C ILE A 43 -7.27 -10.48 1.92
N VAL A 44 -7.56 -11.43 1.04
CA VAL A 44 -7.33 -12.86 1.26
C VAL A 44 -6.17 -13.33 0.39
N ALA A 45 -5.16 -13.96 1.00
CA ALA A 45 -4.09 -14.63 0.26
C ALA A 45 -4.37 -16.13 0.15
N LEU A 46 -4.41 -16.62 -1.07
CA LEU A 46 -4.45 -18.05 -1.37
C LEU A 46 -3.02 -18.55 -1.60
N LEU A 47 -2.48 -19.25 -0.63
CA LEU A 47 -1.11 -19.70 -0.58
C LEU A 47 -1.02 -21.22 -0.76
N GLY A 48 0.05 -21.71 -1.34
CA GLY A 48 0.29 -23.16 -1.48
C GLY A 48 1.33 -23.47 -2.52
N PRO A 49 1.85 -24.71 -2.55
CA PRO A 49 2.88 -25.11 -3.49
C PRO A 49 2.40 -25.04 -4.94
N SER A 50 3.35 -25.06 -5.88
CA SER A 50 3.02 -25.11 -7.31
C SER A 50 2.19 -26.36 -7.62
N GLY A 51 1.17 -26.24 -8.47
CA GLY A 51 0.26 -27.31 -8.82
C GLY A 51 -0.81 -27.65 -7.77
N SER A 52 -0.96 -26.90 -6.68
CA SER A 52 -2.01 -27.12 -5.68
C SER A 52 -3.43 -26.72 -6.13
N GLY A 53 -3.57 -26.12 -7.31
CA GLY A 53 -4.88 -25.75 -7.83
C GLY A 53 -5.30 -24.29 -7.55
N LYS A 54 -4.41 -23.41 -7.05
CA LYS A 54 -4.70 -22.00 -6.71
C LYS A 54 -5.35 -21.22 -7.87
N SER A 55 -4.69 -21.21 -9.03
CA SER A 55 -5.25 -20.52 -10.22
C SER A 55 -6.52 -21.17 -10.73
N THR A 56 -6.68 -22.51 -10.52
CA THR A 56 -7.95 -23.19 -10.85
C THR A 56 -9.07 -22.71 -9.92
N LEU A 57 -8.80 -22.63 -8.62
CA LEU A 57 -9.78 -22.14 -7.64
C LEU A 57 -10.17 -20.67 -7.94
N MET A 58 -9.21 -19.82 -8.22
CA MET A 58 -9.46 -18.42 -8.60
C MET A 58 -10.29 -18.31 -9.88
N ARG A 59 -10.03 -19.16 -10.89
CA ARG A 59 -10.84 -19.18 -12.13
C ARG A 59 -12.27 -19.67 -11.87
N ILE A 60 -12.48 -20.55 -10.90
CA ILE A 60 -13.83 -20.97 -10.47
C ILE A 60 -14.55 -19.83 -9.78
N VAL A 61 -13.86 -19.08 -8.86
CA VAL A 61 -14.39 -17.87 -8.21
C VAL A 61 -14.81 -16.83 -9.24
N ALA A 62 -14.00 -16.64 -10.28
CA ALA A 62 -14.31 -15.70 -11.38
C ALA A 62 -15.37 -16.22 -12.37
N GLY A 63 -15.83 -17.46 -12.23
CA GLY A 63 -16.81 -18.05 -13.15
C GLY A 63 -16.26 -18.39 -14.55
N LEU A 64 -14.91 -18.36 -14.72
CA LEU A 64 -14.26 -18.70 -15.98
C LEU A 64 -14.33 -20.21 -16.28
N ILE A 65 -14.34 -21.04 -15.23
CA ILE A 65 -14.54 -22.49 -15.34
C ILE A 65 -15.56 -22.91 -14.28
N PRO A 66 -16.53 -23.79 -14.61
CA PRO A 66 -17.46 -24.31 -13.63
C PRO A 66 -16.76 -25.33 -12.72
N PRO A 67 -17.19 -25.47 -11.47
CA PRO A 67 -16.81 -26.62 -10.64
C PRO A 67 -17.36 -27.93 -11.25
N SER A 68 -16.74 -29.06 -10.95
CA SER A 68 -17.25 -30.38 -11.34
C SER A 68 -18.29 -30.90 -10.33
N ILE A 69 -18.14 -30.55 -9.05
CA ILE A 69 -19.07 -30.81 -7.95
C ILE A 69 -19.10 -29.58 -7.06
N GLY A 70 -20.21 -29.36 -6.35
CA GLY A 70 -20.42 -28.21 -5.48
C GLY A 70 -20.93 -27.00 -6.24
N GLU A 71 -20.99 -25.87 -5.56
CA GLU A 71 -21.52 -24.62 -6.10
C GLU A 71 -20.70 -23.40 -5.68
N VAL A 72 -20.74 -22.37 -6.51
CA VAL A 72 -20.27 -21.02 -6.19
C VAL A 72 -21.50 -20.13 -6.02
N VAL A 73 -21.55 -19.41 -4.93
CA VAL A 73 -22.63 -18.47 -4.60
C VAL A 73 -22.07 -17.06 -4.61
N TYR A 74 -22.68 -16.17 -5.36
CA TYR A 74 -22.35 -14.74 -5.43
C TYR A 74 -23.57 -13.93 -5.00
N HIS A 75 -23.42 -13.05 -3.99
CA HIS A 75 -24.55 -12.32 -3.37
C HIS A 75 -25.76 -13.22 -3.04
N ASN A 76 -25.51 -14.33 -2.37
CA ASN A 76 -26.52 -15.32 -1.99
C ASN A 76 -27.29 -15.96 -3.16
N ARG A 77 -26.75 -15.90 -4.39
CA ARG A 77 -27.33 -16.53 -5.58
C ARG A 77 -26.31 -17.46 -6.24
N PRO A 78 -26.72 -18.65 -6.70
CA PRO A 78 -25.82 -19.51 -7.44
C PRO A 78 -25.23 -18.78 -8.65
N LEU A 79 -23.89 -18.84 -8.79
CA LEU A 79 -23.19 -18.25 -9.92
C LEU A 79 -23.26 -19.19 -11.13
N VAL A 80 -23.78 -18.65 -12.24
CA VAL A 80 -23.83 -19.36 -13.54
C VAL A 80 -23.06 -18.51 -14.56
N GLY A 81 -21.97 -19.07 -15.11
CA GLY A 81 -21.10 -18.37 -16.06
C GLY A 81 -20.15 -17.37 -15.39
N LEU A 82 -19.79 -16.33 -16.12
CA LEU A 82 -18.84 -15.32 -15.65
C LEU A 82 -19.41 -14.52 -14.46
N ASN A 83 -18.56 -14.29 -13.48
CA ASN A 83 -18.92 -13.45 -12.34
C ASN A 83 -18.80 -11.97 -12.73
N PRO A 84 -19.91 -11.20 -12.75
CA PRO A 84 -19.92 -9.81 -13.22
C PRO A 84 -19.20 -8.85 -12.26
N GLY A 85 -19.03 -9.23 -10.99
CA GLY A 85 -18.35 -8.43 -9.96
C GLY A 85 -16.87 -8.72 -9.83
N VAL A 86 -16.28 -9.61 -10.66
CA VAL A 86 -14.87 -10.00 -10.54
C VAL A 86 -14.04 -9.47 -11.71
N ALA A 87 -12.87 -8.93 -11.40
CA ALA A 87 -11.80 -8.67 -12.39
C ALA A 87 -10.53 -9.43 -12.00
N ILE A 88 -9.69 -9.74 -13.00
CA ILE A 88 -8.47 -10.52 -12.82
C ILE A 88 -7.27 -9.72 -13.31
N VAL A 89 -6.23 -9.66 -12.46
CA VAL A 89 -4.87 -9.25 -12.82
C VAL A 89 -4.03 -10.52 -13.02
N PHE A 90 -3.46 -10.69 -14.20
CA PHE A 90 -2.70 -11.88 -14.58
C PHE A 90 -1.21 -11.72 -14.30
N GLN A 91 -0.53 -12.83 -14.04
CA GLN A 91 0.92 -12.89 -13.82
C GLN A 91 1.74 -12.30 -14.98
N SER A 92 1.34 -12.54 -16.22
CA SER A 92 2.05 -12.12 -17.44
C SER A 92 1.60 -10.75 -17.97
N PHE A 93 1.04 -9.87 -17.12
CA PHE A 93 0.45 -8.57 -17.49
C PHE A 93 -0.73 -8.67 -18.46
N ALA A 94 -0.71 -9.60 -19.39
CA ALA A 94 -1.74 -9.88 -20.42
C ALA A 94 -2.19 -8.62 -21.17
N LEU A 95 -1.25 -7.71 -21.47
CA LEU A 95 -1.53 -6.51 -22.26
C LEU A 95 -1.53 -6.86 -23.75
N TYR A 96 -2.42 -6.19 -24.50
CA TYR A 96 -2.42 -6.27 -25.95
C TYR A 96 -1.31 -5.37 -26.51
N PRO A 97 -0.25 -5.92 -27.14
CA PRO A 97 0.94 -5.16 -27.50
C PRO A 97 0.71 -4.14 -28.62
N TRP A 98 -0.38 -4.25 -29.35
CA TRP A 98 -0.79 -3.31 -30.43
C TRP A 98 -1.75 -2.23 -29.96
N LEU A 99 -2.14 -2.21 -28.70
CA LEU A 99 -2.97 -1.18 -28.07
C LEU A 99 -2.10 -0.30 -27.18
N THR A 100 -2.45 0.98 -27.11
CA THR A 100 -1.85 1.92 -26.16
C THR A 100 -2.24 1.59 -24.71
N VAL A 101 -1.63 2.26 -23.74
CA VAL A 101 -2.01 2.16 -22.32
C VAL A 101 -3.51 2.45 -22.14
N LEU A 102 -3.97 3.59 -22.66
CA LEU A 102 -5.36 3.99 -22.57
C LEU A 102 -6.30 2.95 -23.20
N GLU A 103 -6.00 2.48 -24.41
CA GLU A 103 -6.80 1.49 -25.10
C GLU A 103 -6.83 0.13 -24.37
N ASN A 104 -5.71 -0.28 -23.75
CA ASN A 104 -5.67 -1.47 -22.90
C ASN A 104 -6.60 -1.34 -21.67
N VAL A 105 -6.60 -0.18 -21.01
CA VAL A 105 -7.45 0.08 -19.84
C VAL A 105 -8.92 0.17 -20.24
N GLU A 106 -9.24 0.74 -21.39
CA GLU A 106 -10.60 0.85 -21.91
C GLU A 106 -11.28 -0.48 -22.27
N LEU A 107 -10.50 -1.56 -22.50
CA LEU A 107 -11.03 -2.82 -23.04
C LEU A 107 -12.20 -3.40 -22.23
N GLY A 108 -12.06 -3.47 -20.93
CA GLY A 108 -13.10 -4.01 -20.03
C GLY A 108 -14.37 -3.14 -20.05
N LEU A 109 -14.19 -1.83 -20.07
CA LEU A 109 -15.29 -0.86 -20.16
C LEU A 109 -16.03 -0.96 -21.50
N LYS A 110 -15.26 -1.16 -22.59
CA LYS A 110 -15.81 -1.41 -23.93
C LYS A 110 -16.66 -2.69 -23.96
N ALA A 111 -16.19 -3.76 -23.32
CA ALA A 111 -16.93 -5.01 -23.21
C ALA A 111 -18.21 -4.86 -22.39
N LYS A 112 -18.25 -3.97 -21.39
CA LYS A 112 -19.46 -3.61 -20.62
C LYS A 112 -20.42 -2.71 -21.39
N GLY A 113 -20.10 -2.24 -22.59
CA GLY A 113 -20.95 -1.38 -23.41
C GLY A 113 -20.95 0.09 -23.00
N GLU A 114 -19.96 0.55 -22.25
CA GLU A 114 -19.79 1.96 -21.85
C GLU A 114 -19.63 2.86 -23.08
N SER A 115 -20.22 4.06 -23.03
CA SER A 115 -20.05 5.06 -24.10
C SER A 115 -18.57 5.48 -24.26
N PRO A 116 -18.12 5.89 -25.45
CA PRO A 116 -16.72 6.27 -25.68
C PRO A 116 -16.20 7.33 -24.70
N ASP A 117 -16.98 8.38 -24.43
CA ASP A 117 -16.57 9.46 -23.52
C ASP A 117 -16.48 8.98 -22.08
N ASN A 118 -17.47 8.23 -21.60
CA ASN A 118 -17.46 7.70 -20.24
C ASN A 118 -16.31 6.71 -20.02
N ARG A 119 -16.07 5.83 -20.99
CA ARG A 119 -15.00 4.87 -21.02
C ARG A 119 -13.62 5.55 -20.92
N ARG A 120 -13.41 6.60 -21.75
CA ARG A 120 -12.18 7.37 -21.76
C ARG A 120 -11.94 8.06 -20.42
N ASN A 121 -12.96 8.71 -19.87
CA ASN A 121 -12.85 9.40 -18.56
C ASN A 121 -12.53 8.44 -17.42
N LYS A 122 -13.21 7.27 -17.37
CA LYS A 122 -12.91 6.24 -16.36
C LYS A 122 -11.51 5.67 -16.50
N ALA A 123 -11.07 5.42 -17.74
CA ALA A 123 -9.74 4.89 -18.01
C ALA A 123 -8.63 5.89 -17.60
N LEU A 124 -8.77 7.16 -17.98
CA LEU A 124 -7.83 8.22 -17.59
C LEU A 124 -7.74 8.37 -16.07
N LYS A 125 -8.89 8.36 -15.37
CA LYS A 125 -8.90 8.40 -13.91
C LYS A 125 -8.13 7.22 -13.28
N MET A 126 -8.26 6.01 -13.85
CA MET A 126 -7.52 4.86 -13.32
C MET A 126 -6.02 4.94 -13.64
N ILE A 127 -5.64 5.45 -14.81
CA ILE A 127 -4.24 5.69 -15.19
C ILE A 127 -3.58 6.68 -14.24
N ASP A 128 -4.27 7.76 -13.87
CA ASP A 128 -3.82 8.74 -12.88
C ASP A 128 -3.65 8.08 -11.48
N ILE A 129 -4.67 7.35 -11.01
CA ILE A 129 -4.64 6.69 -9.70
C ILE A 129 -3.44 5.74 -9.52
N ILE A 130 -3.03 5.06 -10.61
CA ILE A 130 -1.91 4.11 -10.59
C ILE A 130 -0.56 4.76 -10.99
N GLY A 131 -0.51 6.10 -11.10
CA GLY A 131 0.70 6.86 -11.37
C GLY A 131 1.31 6.63 -12.76
N LEU A 132 0.49 6.54 -13.80
CA LEU A 132 0.90 6.44 -15.20
C LEU A 132 0.40 7.62 -16.04
N ASP A 133 0.10 8.76 -15.40
CA ASP A 133 -0.22 10.01 -16.09
C ASP A 133 0.91 10.41 -17.05
N GLY A 134 0.56 10.84 -18.27
CA GLY A 134 1.49 11.13 -19.34
C GLY A 134 1.92 9.92 -20.21
N PHE A 135 1.55 8.68 -19.83
CA PHE A 135 1.86 7.47 -20.61
C PHE A 135 0.66 6.88 -21.35
N GLU A 136 -0.46 7.61 -21.46
CA GLU A 136 -1.72 7.13 -22.04
C GLU A 136 -1.58 6.62 -23.48
N ASN A 137 -0.70 7.28 -24.26
CA ASN A 137 -0.46 6.98 -25.65
C ASN A 137 0.73 6.03 -25.87
N ALA A 138 1.44 5.63 -24.83
CA ALA A 138 2.56 4.70 -24.90
C ALA A 138 2.05 3.28 -25.20
N TYR A 139 2.86 2.50 -25.91
CA TYR A 139 2.63 1.07 -26.14
C TYR A 139 3.33 0.22 -25.08
N PRO A 140 2.84 -1.02 -24.79
CA PRO A 140 3.45 -1.90 -23.78
C PRO A 140 4.95 -2.13 -23.94
N LYS A 141 5.48 -2.12 -25.18
CA LYS A 141 6.92 -2.27 -25.44
C LYS A 141 7.78 -1.10 -24.94
N GLU A 142 7.18 0.07 -24.74
CA GLU A 142 7.83 1.30 -24.30
C GLU A 142 7.85 1.44 -22.76
N LEU A 143 7.20 0.50 -22.05
CA LEU A 143 7.03 0.51 -20.62
C LEU A 143 7.99 -0.46 -19.92
N SER A 144 8.39 -0.13 -18.70
CA SER A 144 9.08 -1.06 -17.79
C SER A 144 8.14 -2.21 -17.34
N GLY A 145 8.72 -3.25 -16.71
CA GLY A 145 7.92 -4.36 -16.15
C GLY A 145 6.86 -3.88 -15.14
N GLY A 146 7.28 -3.01 -14.21
CA GLY A 146 6.37 -2.43 -13.21
C GLY A 146 5.28 -1.57 -13.83
N MET A 147 5.61 -0.73 -14.82
CA MET A 147 4.62 0.05 -15.55
C MET A 147 3.61 -0.83 -16.28
N ARG A 148 4.05 -1.92 -16.94
CA ARG A 148 3.12 -2.88 -17.55
C ARG A 148 2.18 -3.53 -16.53
N GLN A 149 2.68 -3.85 -15.34
CA GLN A 149 1.85 -4.40 -14.27
C GLN A 149 0.81 -3.37 -13.79
N ARG A 150 1.20 -2.11 -13.63
CA ARG A 150 0.27 -1.01 -13.29
C ARG A 150 -0.84 -0.85 -14.33
N VAL A 151 -0.51 -0.95 -15.63
CA VAL A 151 -1.55 -0.96 -16.69
C VAL A 151 -2.52 -2.13 -16.51
N GLY A 152 -2.01 -3.32 -16.14
CA GLY A 152 -2.84 -4.47 -15.79
C GLY A 152 -3.79 -4.20 -14.62
N PHE A 153 -3.31 -3.51 -13.57
CA PHE A 153 -4.14 -3.07 -12.44
C PHE A 153 -5.19 -2.05 -12.88
N ALA A 154 -4.78 -1.00 -13.62
CA ALA A 154 -5.72 0.01 -14.12
C ALA A 154 -6.84 -0.62 -14.94
N ARG A 155 -6.51 -1.54 -15.86
CA ARG A 155 -7.49 -2.27 -16.68
C ARG A 155 -8.48 -3.07 -15.83
N ALA A 156 -8.00 -3.75 -14.80
CA ALA A 156 -8.85 -4.52 -13.90
C ALA A 156 -9.72 -3.63 -13.00
N LEU A 157 -9.17 -2.51 -12.52
CA LEU A 157 -9.88 -1.58 -11.63
C LEU A 157 -10.86 -0.67 -12.37
N ALA A 158 -10.60 -0.35 -13.66
CA ALA A 158 -11.47 0.53 -14.45
C ALA A 158 -12.91 0.02 -14.57
N VAL A 159 -13.10 -1.30 -14.53
CA VAL A 159 -14.43 -1.91 -14.56
C VAL A 159 -15.15 -1.91 -13.20
N GLU A 160 -14.54 -1.31 -12.19
CA GLU A 160 -15.09 -1.17 -10.82
C GLU A 160 -15.54 -2.54 -10.24
N PRO A 161 -14.61 -3.51 -10.09
CA PRO A 161 -14.93 -4.83 -9.60
C PRO A 161 -15.20 -4.81 -8.09
N GLU A 162 -16.15 -5.63 -7.63
CA GLU A 162 -16.34 -5.88 -6.20
C GLU A 162 -15.22 -6.76 -5.61
N LEU A 163 -14.74 -7.75 -6.38
CA LEU A 163 -13.61 -8.59 -6.04
C LEU A 163 -12.51 -8.45 -7.09
N LEU A 164 -11.32 -8.06 -6.65
CA LEU A 164 -10.11 -8.07 -7.47
C LEU A 164 -9.34 -9.36 -7.22
N CYS A 165 -9.27 -10.23 -8.21
CA CYS A 165 -8.43 -11.44 -8.19
C CYS A 165 -7.07 -11.13 -8.81
N MET A 166 -5.99 -11.57 -8.17
CA MET A 166 -4.62 -11.38 -8.67
C MET A 166 -3.87 -12.71 -8.66
N ASP A 167 -3.39 -13.16 -9.83
CA ASP A 167 -2.66 -14.40 -9.99
C ASP A 167 -1.16 -14.12 -10.05
N GLU A 168 -0.45 -14.32 -8.94
CA GLU A 168 0.98 -14.06 -8.76
C GLU A 168 1.41 -12.67 -9.29
N PRO A 169 0.77 -11.57 -8.85
CA PRO A 169 0.86 -10.27 -9.51
C PRO A 169 2.25 -9.63 -9.49
N PHE A 170 3.14 -10.07 -8.61
CA PHE A 170 4.46 -9.47 -8.43
C PHE A 170 5.61 -10.40 -8.86
N SER A 171 5.33 -11.64 -9.26
CA SER A 171 6.36 -12.65 -9.54
C SER A 171 7.22 -12.38 -10.78
N ALA A 172 6.72 -11.60 -11.73
CA ALA A 172 7.43 -11.25 -12.97
C ALA A 172 8.27 -9.96 -12.85
N LEU A 173 8.36 -9.38 -11.64
CA LEU A 173 9.03 -8.11 -11.37
C LEU A 173 10.33 -8.33 -10.60
N ASP A 174 11.28 -7.40 -10.75
CA ASP A 174 12.42 -7.32 -9.84
C ASP A 174 11.97 -6.99 -8.41
N VAL A 175 12.83 -7.30 -7.44
CA VAL A 175 12.51 -7.22 -6.01
C VAL A 175 12.04 -5.83 -5.59
N LEU A 176 12.74 -4.78 -6.03
CA LEU A 176 12.42 -3.39 -5.64
C LEU A 176 11.10 -2.92 -6.24
N THR A 177 10.89 -3.20 -7.52
CA THR A 177 9.63 -2.86 -8.20
C THR A 177 8.44 -3.61 -7.59
N ALA A 178 8.61 -4.90 -7.27
CA ALA A 178 7.59 -5.71 -6.61
C ALA A 178 7.24 -5.16 -5.22
N GLU A 179 8.25 -4.75 -4.44
CA GLU A 179 8.08 -4.15 -3.12
C GLU A 179 7.27 -2.86 -3.20
N ASN A 180 7.67 -1.92 -4.06
CA ASN A 180 6.97 -0.66 -4.26
C ASN A 180 5.50 -0.87 -4.67
N LEU A 181 5.24 -1.78 -5.62
CA LEU A 181 3.87 -2.06 -6.07
C LEU A 181 3.00 -2.70 -4.98
N ARG A 182 3.57 -3.52 -4.07
CA ARG A 182 2.84 -4.06 -2.92
C ARG A 182 2.38 -2.95 -1.98
N PHE A 183 3.27 -1.99 -1.67
CA PHE A 183 2.92 -0.85 -0.82
C PHE A 183 1.90 0.07 -1.47
N GLU A 184 2.07 0.37 -2.76
CA GLU A 184 1.08 1.16 -3.51
C GLU A 184 -0.31 0.50 -3.51
N LEU A 185 -0.37 -0.81 -3.72
CA LEU A 185 -1.64 -1.56 -3.64
C LEU A 185 -2.27 -1.43 -2.26
N LEU A 186 -1.46 -1.58 -1.19
CA LEU A 186 -1.93 -1.40 0.19
C LEU A 186 -2.42 0.03 0.44
N ASP A 187 -1.70 1.04 -0.03
CA ASP A 187 -2.11 2.45 0.10
C ASP A 187 -3.45 2.68 -0.59
N LEU A 188 -3.58 2.24 -1.84
CA LEU A 188 -4.83 2.38 -2.60
C LEU A 188 -6.00 1.66 -1.92
N TRP A 189 -5.76 0.49 -1.32
CA TRP A 189 -6.75 -0.28 -0.59
C TRP A 189 -7.16 0.38 0.73
N LEU A 190 -6.19 0.73 1.58
CA LEU A 190 -6.43 1.28 2.91
C LEU A 190 -7.01 2.69 2.86
N GLU A 191 -6.62 3.50 1.87
CA GLU A 191 -7.17 4.83 1.63
C GLU A 191 -8.52 4.80 0.89
N ARG A 192 -9.00 3.60 0.53
CA ARG A 192 -10.26 3.42 -0.24
C ARG A 192 -10.28 4.20 -1.55
N ARG A 193 -9.12 4.30 -2.21
CA ARG A 193 -8.98 4.98 -3.52
C ARG A 193 -9.41 4.10 -4.68
N ILE A 194 -9.53 2.80 -4.48
CA ILE A 194 -10.02 1.83 -5.46
C ILE A 194 -11.43 1.36 -5.10
N PRO A 195 -12.30 1.14 -6.12
CA PRO A 195 -13.71 0.81 -5.93
C PRO A 195 -13.97 -0.65 -5.53
N THR A 196 -12.94 -1.38 -5.14
CA THR A 196 -12.99 -2.82 -4.85
C THR A 196 -13.39 -3.07 -3.40
N GLN A 197 -14.25 -4.07 -3.17
CA GLN A 197 -14.73 -4.44 -1.84
C GLN A 197 -13.89 -5.53 -1.17
N SER A 198 -13.22 -6.38 -1.96
CA SER A 198 -12.35 -7.45 -1.47
C SER A 198 -11.25 -7.76 -2.49
N ILE A 199 -10.13 -8.29 -2.03
CA ILE A 199 -9.01 -8.69 -2.88
C ILE A 199 -8.66 -10.15 -2.59
N LEU A 200 -8.52 -10.97 -3.64
CA LEU A 200 -8.00 -12.34 -3.57
C LEU A 200 -6.66 -12.41 -4.28
N ILE A 201 -5.58 -12.60 -3.52
CA ILE A 201 -4.22 -12.72 -4.05
C ILE A 201 -3.82 -14.18 -4.07
N VAL A 202 -3.50 -14.71 -5.23
CA VAL A 202 -2.85 -16.01 -5.38
C VAL A 202 -1.35 -15.78 -5.39
N THR A 203 -0.63 -16.45 -4.47
CA THR A 203 0.81 -16.34 -4.39
C THR A 203 1.45 -17.64 -3.88
N HIS A 204 2.75 -17.80 -4.10
CA HIS A 204 3.58 -18.82 -3.47
C HIS A 204 4.54 -18.20 -2.41
N GLY A 205 4.59 -16.87 -2.30
CA GLY A 205 5.43 -16.16 -1.34
C GLY A 205 4.76 -16.04 0.02
N ILE A 206 5.34 -16.69 1.05
CA ILE A 206 4.79 -16.64 2.42
C ILE A 206 4.83 -15.22 2.98
N GLU A 207 5.98 -14.54 2.87
CA GLU A 207 6.11 -13.17 3.35
C GLU A 207 5.16 -12.22 2.63
N GLU A 208 4.97 -12.38 1.32
CA GLU A 208 4.02 -11.59 0.54
C GLU A 208 2.59 -11.75 1.08
N ALA A 209 2.17 -13.00 1.34
CA ALA A 209 0.88 -13.26 1.94
C ALA A 209 0.74 -12.64 3.33
N VAL A 210 1.78 -12.75 4.17
CA VAL A 210 1.79 -12.16 5.51
C VAL A 210 1.83 -10.63 5.47
N ILE A 211 2.46 -10.00 4.48
CA ILE A 211 2.49 -8.52 4.33
C ILE A 211 1.12 -7.98 3.94
N LEU A 212 0.46 -8.61 2.96
CA LEU A 212 -0.70 -8.04 2.29
C LEU A 212 -2.03 -8.46 2.90
N ALA A 213 -2.17 -9.73 3.31
CA ALA A 213 -3.48 -10.31 3.57
C ALA A 213 -3.97 -10.09 5.01
N ASP A 214 -5.28 -9.95 5.18
CA ASP A 214 -5.98 -10.01 6.46
C ASP A 214 -6.24 -11.47 6.87
N ARG A 215 -6.24 -12.38 5.88
CA ARG A 215 -6.48 -13.80 6.06
C ARG A 215 -5.70 -14.60 5.01
N ILE A 216 -5.02 -15.66 5.46
CA ILE A 216 -4.24 -16.58 4.61
C ILE A 216 -4.94 -17.91 4.55
N ILE A 217 -5.22 -18.37 3.33
CA ILE A 217 -5.75 -19.70 3.05
C ILE A 217 -4.62 -20.55 2.49
N VAL A 218 -4.25 -21.59 3.19
CA VAL A 218 -3.22 -22.54 2.74
C VAL A 218 -3.87 -23.70 2.00
N LEU A 219 -3.55 -23.84 0.72
CA LEU A 219 -4.03 -24.92 -0.12
C LEU A 219 -2.98 -26.05 -0.20
N GLY A 220 -3.37 -27.26 0.11
CA GLY A 220 -2.57 -28.46 -0.07
C GLY A 220 -2.51 -28.89 -1.54
N ARG A 221 -1.84 -30.01 -1.84
CA ARG A 221 -1.76 -30.58 -3.18
C ARG A 221 -2.12 -32.05 -3.18
N ASN A 222 -2.51 -32.59 -4.34
CA ASN A 222 -2.75 -33.99 -4.65
C ASN A 222 -3.85 -34.66 -3.81
N PRO A 223 -5.10 -34.21 -3.82
CA PRO A 223 -5.67 -33.01 -4.47
C PRO A 223 -5.56 -31.72 -3.65
N GLY A 224 -5.86 -30.59 -4.28
CA GLY A 224 -5.94 -29.30 -3.61
C GLY A 224 -7.11 -29.26 -2.63
N ARG A 225 -6.81 -29.18 -1.33
CA ARG A 225 -7.77 -28.98 -0.22
C ARG A 225 -7.31 -27.84 0.66
N ILE A 226 -8.23 -27.13 1.28
CA ILE A 226 -7.85 -26.13 2.30
C ILE A 226 -7.30 -26.91 3.51
N ARG A 227 -6.04 -26.63 3.85
CA ARG A 227 -5.34 -27.21 4.98
C ARG A 227 -5.41 -26.35 6.23
N ALA A 228 -5.35 -25.03 6.02
CA ALA A 228 -5.44 -24.07 7.10
C ALA A 228 -6.03 -22.78 6.61
N GLU A 229 -6.68 -22.08 7.53
CA GLU A 229 -7.16 -20.72 7.41
C GLU A 229 -6.63 -19.94 8.60
N LEU A 230 -5.82 -18.91 8.34
CA LEU A 230 -5.08 -18.16 9.35
C LEU A 230 -5.48 -16.69 9.26
N PRO A 231 -6.11 -16.13 10.30
CA PRO A 231 -6.30 -14.68 10.39
C PRO A 231 -4.96 -13.99 10.64
N VAL A 232 -4.68 -12.90 9.93
CA VAL A 232 -3.51 -12.07 10.14
C VAL A 232 -3.94 -10.85 10.95
N THR A 233 -3.73 -10.92 12.25
CA THR A 233 -4.16 -9.87 13.20
C THR A 233 -3.14 -8.74 13.33
N LEU A 234 -2.02 -8.82 12.62
CA LEU A 234 -1.03 -7.75 12.54
C LEU A 234 -1.60 -6.57 11.75
N PRO A 235 -1.49 -5.33 12.21
CA PRO A 235 -1.90 -4.16 11.45
C PRO A 235 -1.09 -4.06 10.14
N HIS A 236 -1.67 -3.46 9.10
CA HIS A 236 -0.97 -3.24 7.84
C HIS A 236 0.27 -2.36 8.00
N TYR A 237 1.14 -2.36 6.99
CA TYR A 237 2.53 -1.89 7.02
C TYR A 237 3.38 -2.69 8.01
N ARG A 238 3.25 -4.02 7.89
CA ARG A 238 3.85 -5.02 8.78
C ARG A 238 5.36 -5.01 8.64
N ASP A 239 6.04 -4.88 9.77
CA ASP A 239 7.50 -4.97 9.85
C ASP A 239 7.93 -6.45 9.79
N ARG A 240 8.73 -6.79 8.78
CA ARG A 240 9.28 -8.14 8.58
C ARG A 240 10.21 -8.58 9.72
N LYS A 241 10.87 -7.64 10.41
CA LYS A 241 11.76 -7.93 11.55
C LYS A 241 10.98 -8.15 12.85
N HIS A 242 9.68 -7.83 12.88
CA HIS A 242 8.87 -7.98 14.08
C HIS A 242 8.69 -9.45 14.45
N PRO A 243 8.93 -9.86 15.74
CA PRO A 243 8.84 -11.27 16.15
C PRO A 243 7.52 -11.95 15.79
N ASN A 244 6.39 -11.25 15.89
CA ASN A 244 5.08 -11.80 15.54
C ASN A 244 4.93 -12.02 14.02
N PHE A 245 5.57 -11.20 13.18
CA PHE A 245 5.62 -11.41 11.75
C PHE A 245 6.40 -12.69 11.43
N GLN A 246 7.59 -12.83 11.98
CA GLN A 246 8.43 -14.02 11.79
C GLN A 246 7.74 -15.28 12.31
N ALA A 247 7.11 -15.23 13.48
CA ALA A 247 6.35 -16.34 14.04
C ALA A 247 5.20 -16.79 13.11
N LEU A 248 4.50 -15.84 12.48
CA LEU A 248 3.43 -16.14 11.53
C LEU A 248 4.00 -16.74 10.23
N VAL A 249 5.13 -16.21 9.72
CA VAL A 249 5.85 -16.77 8.56
C VAL A 249 6.27 -18.21 8.85
N ASP A 250 6.87 -18.48 10.01
CA ASP A 250 7.30 -19.82 10.43
C ASP A 250 6.11 -20.79 10.59
N GLN A 251 4.98 -20.29 11.14
CA GLN A 251 3.75 -21.07 11.25
C GLN A 251 3.22 -21.47 9.87
N VAL A 252 3.12 -20.53 8.94
CA VAL A 252 2.66 -20.79 7.57
C VAL A 252 3.62 -21.73 6.85
N TYR A 253 4.94 -21.53 7.01
CA TYR A 253 5.97 -22.42 6.46
C TYR A 253 5.82 -23.85 6.98
N THR A 254 5.62 -24.00 8.28
CA THR A 254 5.41 -25.31 8.92
C THR A 254 4.18 -26.04 8.35
N ILE A 255 3.07 -25.32 8.15
CA ILE A 255 1.84 -25.87 7.57
C ILE A 255 2.05 -26.33 6.12
N ILE A 256 2.82 -25.58 5.33
CA ILE A 256 3.08 -25.91 3.93
C ILE A 256 4.01 -27.12 3.82
N THR A 257 5.04 -27.20 4.66
CA THR A 257 6.11 -28.22 4.56
C THR A 257 5.76 -29.56 5.21
N ASN A 258 4.86 -29.53 6.21
CA ASN A 258 4.46 -30.75 6.93
C ASN A 258 3.07 -31.22 6.50
N PRO A 259 2.97 -32.15 5.52
CA PRO A 259 1.69 -32.60 4.99
C PRO A 259 0.80 -33.36 6.00
N ASP A 260 1.37 -33.91 7.07
CA ASP A 260 0.67 -34.74 8.05
C ASP A 260 0.06 -33.99 9.22
N LEU A 261 0.25 -32.63 9.32
CA LEU A 261 -0.43 -31.82 10.30
C LEU A 261 -1.91 -31.70 9.93
N GLU A 262 -2.78 -32.27 10.78
CA GLU A 262 -4.23 -32.07 10.67
C GLU A 262 -4.58 -30.58 10.77
N THR A 263 -5.68 -30.20 10.13
CA THR A 263 -6.21 -28.83 10.01
C THR A 263 -6.17 -28.07 11.34
N ILE A 264 -5.22 -27.15 11.50
CA ILE A 264 -5.11 -26.34 12.72
C ILE A 264 -5.94 -25.07 12.53
N GLN A 265 -7.14 -25.07 13.10
CA GLN A 265 -7.93 -23.86 13.35
C GLN A 265 -7.59 -23.37 14.76
N THR A 266 -6.51 -22.63 14.94
CA THR A 266 -6.22 -22.01 16.24
C THR A 266 -5.67 -20.60 16.04
N PRO A 267 -6.35 -19.58 16.62
CA PRO A 267 -5.75 -18.26 16.73
C PRO A 267 -4.59 -18.32 17.73
N VAL A 268 -3.40 -17.90 17.34
CA VAL A 268 -2.30 -17.67 18.28
C VAL A 268 -2.71 -16.50 19.19
N PRO A 269 -2.71 -16.67 20.53
CA PRO A 269 -2.98 -15.56 21.43
C PRO A 269 -1.82 -14.58 21.37
N ILE A 270 -2.07 -13.43 20.76
CA ILE A 270 -1.11 -12.33 20.69
C ILE A 270 -1.10 -11.61 22.01
N SER A 271 0.05 -11.65 22.68
CA SER A 271 0.36 -10.84 23.87
C SER A 271 0.22 -9.35 23.53
N GLN A 272 -0.34 -8.59 24.47
CA GLN A 272 -0.81 -7.22 24.31
C GLN A 272 0.28 -6.24 23.83
N LYS A 273 -0.10 -5.48 22.82
CA LYS A 273 0.32 -4.15 22.34
C LYS A 273 1.61 -3.55 22.90
N ALA A 274 2.66 -3.62 22.08
CA ALA A 274 3.56 -2.48 21.91
C ALA A 274 3.01 -1.59 20.75
N PRO A 275 3.14 -0.27 20.81
CA PRO A 275 2.67 0.59 19.74
C PRO A 275 3.45 0.30 18.44
N VAL A 276 2.74 -0.10 17.39
CA VAL A 276 3.30 -0.40 16.07
C VAL A 276 3.51 0.92 15.35
N LEU A 277 4.74 1.12 14.88
CA LEU A 277 5.13 2.22 14.00
C LEU A 277 4.60 1.97 12.58
N GLU A 278 3.59 2.74 12.19
CA GLU A 278 3.16 2.82 10.79
C GLU A 278 4.01 3.86 10.06
N VAL A 279 4.99 3.45 9.28
CA VAL A 279 5.70 4.37 8.39
C VAL A 279 5.03 4.32 7.01
N LYS A 280 4.14 5.26 6.71
CA LYS A 280 3.94 5.67 5.31
C LYS A 280 5.21 6.42 4.92
N SER A 281 5.93 5.92 3.94
CA SER A 281 7.15 6.55 3.44
C SER A 281 6.82 7.82 2.65
N GLN A 282 6.49 8.89 3.37
CA GLN A 282 6.52 10.22 2.83
C GLN A 282 7.98 10.64 2.82
N ALA A 283 8.64 10.57 1.67
CA ALA A 283 10.01 11.05 1.54
C ALA A 283 10.05 12.53 1.93
N LEU A 284 10.89 12.87 2.90
CA LEU A 284 11.10 14.26 3.30
C LEU A 284 12.11 14.88 2.33
N PRO A 285 11.83 16.06 1.78
CA PRO A 285 12.78 16.77 0.95
C PRO A 285 14.00 17.17 1.80
N ALA A 286 15.20 17.04 1.22
CA ALA A 286 16.46 17.39 1.89
C ALA A 286 16.61 18.90 2.01
N VAL A 287 15.81 19.54 2.85
CA VAL A 287 15.75 20.99 3.03
C VAL A 287 15.77 21.37 4.51
N ARG A 288 16.39 22.50 4.84
CA ARG A 288 16.38 23.07 6.19
C ARG A 288 15.17 23.97 6.40
N ILE A 289 14.66 24.04 7.64
CA ILE A 289 13.55 24.93 7.99
C ILE A 289 13.88 26.40 7.68
N GLY A 290 15.16 26.80 7.82
CA GLY A 290 15.58 28.14 7.43
C GLY A 290 15.38 28.48 5.95
N SER A 291 15.53 27.51 5.04
CA SER A 291 15.25 27.71 3.62
C SER A 291 13.75 27.85 3.37
N ILE A 292 12.93 27.07 4.10
CA ILE A 292 11.47 27.18 4.05
C ILE A 292 11.04 28.55 4.58
N ALA A 293 11.59 29.01 5.70
CA ALA A 293 11.31 30.34 6.26
C ALA A 293 11.62 31.47 5.25
N GLY A 294 12.78 31.40 4.59
CA GLY A 294 13.17 32.34 3.55
C GLY A 294 12.20 32.35 2.35
N LEU A 295 11.69 31.18 1.94
CA LEU A 295 10.67 31.09 0.89
C LEU A 295 9.37 31.78 1.33
N LEU A 296 8.90 31.52 2.56
CA LEU A 296 7.67 32.13 3.07
C LEU A 296 7.76 33.66 3.15
N GLU A 297 8.90 34.20 3.64
CA GLU A 297 9.16 35.64 3.71
C GLU A 297 9.18 36.28 2.30
N LEU A 298 9.72 35.59 1.28
CA LEU A 298 9.69 36.07 -0.11
C LEU A 298 8.29 36.08 -0.74
N LEU A 299 7.38 35.26 -0.21
CA LEU A 299 5.99 35.19 -0.68
C LEU A 299 5.06 36.20 0.04
N GLU A 300 5.49 36.83 1.15
CA GLU A 300 4.66 37.72 1.99
C GLU A 300 4.07 38.89 1.21
N ASP A 301 4.86 39.57 0.38
CA ASP A 301 4.47 40.76 -0.37
C ASP A 301 3.52 40.47 -1.54
N ARG A 302 3.16 39.19 -1.83
CA ARG A 302 2.44 38.82 -3.06
C ARG A 302 1.49 37.65 -2.81
N SER A 303 0.24 37.82 -3.13
CA SER A 303 -0.84 36.88 -2.87
C SER A 303 -0.74 35.56 -3.65
N GLN A 304 0.03 35.50 -4.76
CA GLN A 304 0.22 34.31 -5.59
C GLN A 304 1.42 34.49 -6.52
N LYS A 305 2.26 33.47 -6.69
CA LYS A 305 3.47 33.55 -7.53
C LYS A 305 3.69 32.25 -8.31
N ASP A 306 3.94 32.40 -9.61
CA ASP A 306 4.36 31.32 -10.48
C ASP A 306 5.75 30.82 -10.09
N LEU A 307 5.90 29.49 -9.95
CA LEU A 307 7.13 28.84 -9.50
C LEU A 307 8.35 29.14 -10.39
N TYR A 308 8.15 29.16 -11.72
CA TYR A 308 9.22 29.44 -12.66
C TYR A 308 9.71 30.89 -12.59
N ARG A 309 8.79 31.85 -12.39
CA ARG A 309 9.13 33.25 -12.17
C ARG A 309 9.88 33.44 -10.85
N LEU A 310 9.49 32.71 -9.81
CA LEU A 310 10.18 32.73 -8.52
C LEU A 310 11.61 32.22 -8.66
N ALA A 311 11.82 31.12 -9.39
CA ALA A 311 13.14 30.57 -9.68
C ALA A 311 14.02 31.58 -10.45
N GLN A 312 13.50 32.21 -11.49
CA GLN A 312 14.21 33.24 -12.26
C GLN A 312 14.61 34.47 -11.40
N GLU A 313 13.72 34.97 -10.56
CA GLU A 313 14.01 36.11 -9.67
C GLU A 313 15.11 35.80 -8.66
N LEU A 314 15.16 34.54 -8.17
CA LEU A 314 16.18 34.08 -7.23
C LEU A 314 17.49 33.62 -7.90
N GLN A 315 17.54 33.62 -9.24
CA GLN A 315 18.66 33.08 -10.03
C GLN A 315 18.99 31.63 -9.66
N LEU A 316 17.95 30.82 -9.35
CA LEU A 316 18.05 29.41 -9.01
C LEU A 316 17.42 28.57 -10.14
N GLU A 317 17.88 27.33 -10.27
CA GLU A 317 17.18 26.34 -11.09
C GLU A 317 15.89 25.92 -10.38
N VAL A 318 14.87 25.53 -11.13
CA VAL A 318 13.59 25.08 -10.57
C VAL A 318 13.78 23.86 -9.65
N ASP A 319 14.71 22.98 -9.99
CA ASP A 319 15.07 21.80 -9.22
C ASP A 319 15.65 22.14 -7.83
N ASP A 320 16.23 23.32 -7.63
CA ASP A 320 16.73 23.79 -6.33
C ASP A 320 15.62 24.30 -5.43
N ILE A 321 14.53 24.84 -6.01
CA ILE A 321 13.41 25.41 -5.27
C ILE A 321 12.37 24.34 -4.94
N LEU A 322 12.17 23.35 -5.80
CA LEU A 322 11.17 22.31 -5.63
C LEU A 322 11.23 21.64 -4.25
N PRO A 323 12.39 21.21 -3.71
CA PRO A 323 12.46 20.61 -2.37
C PRO A 323 12.00 21.55 -1.26
N ILE A 324 12.23 22.88 -1.42
CA ILE A 324 11.83 23.90 -0.43
C ILE A 324 10.30 24.05 -0.43
N VAL A 325 9.71 24.12 -1.63
CA VAL A 325 8.26 24.20 -1.81
C VAL A 325 7.57 22.92 -1.32
N GLU A 326 8.12 21.75 -1.62
CA GLU A 326 7.62 20.47 -1.11
C GLU A 326 7.66 20.42 0.42
N GLY A 327 8.76 20.84 1.04
CA GLY A 327 8.87 20.95 2.49
C GLY A 327 7.81 21.86 3.11
N ALA A 328 7.61 23.04 2.53
CA ALA A 328 6.57 23.98 2.96
C ALA A 328 5.15 23.41 2.78
N LYS A 329 4.89 22.71 1.66
CA LYS A 329 3.62 22.04 1.38
C LYS A 329 3.36 20.89 2.35
N LEU A 330 4.35 20.05 2.64
CA LEU A 330 4.25 18.96 3.59
C LEU A 330 3.89 19.43 5.00
N MET A 331 4.37 20.61 5.39
CA MET A 331 4.04 21.26 6.66
C MET A 331 2.73 22.06 6.60
N ASP A 332 1.97 21.98 5.52
CA ASP A 332 0.70 22.71 5.33
C ASP A 332 0.83 24.24 5.42
N LEU A 333 2.02 24.78 5.06
CA LEU A 333 2.31 26.22 5.10
C LEU A 333 1.95 26.93 3.78
N VAL A 334 2.01 26.20 2.65
CA VAL A 334 1.70 26.73 1.33
C VAL A 334 0.72 25.84 0.59
N GLU A 335 0.01 26.41 -0.37
CA GLU A 335 -0.80 25.68 -1.34
C GLU A 335 -0.20 25.86 -2.73
N LEU A 336 -0.15 24.78 -3.48
CA LEU A 336 0.33 24.75 -4.87
C LEU A 336 -0.85 24.38 -5.77
N ALA A 337 -1.26 25.27 -6.66
CA ALA A 337 -2.34 25.08 -7.61
C ALA A 337 -1.90 25.59 -8.99
N GLU A 338 -1.98 24.74 -10.01
CA GLU A 338 -1.68 25.07 -11.41
C GLU A 338 -0.30 25.72 -11.66
N GLY A 339 0.71 25.39 -10.81
CA GLY A 339 2.06 25.97 -10.88
C GLY A 339 2.26 27.24 -10.03
N ASP A 340 1.21 27.77 -9.43
CA ASP A 340 1.25 28.94 -8.56
C ASP A 340 1.33 28.56 -7.09
N ILE A 341 2.19 29.25 -6.33
CA ILE A 341 2.36 29.07 -4.88
C ILE A 341 1.62 30.19 -4.15
N SER A 342 0.83 29.83 -3.15
CA SER A 342 0.17 30.78 -2.25
C SER A 342 0.40 30.42 -0.78
N LEU A 343 0.48 31.46 0.09
CA LEU A 343 0.63 31.28 1.54
C LEU A 343 -0.70 30.88 2.18
N LYS A 344 -0.66 29.92 3.11
CA LYS A 344 -1.77 29.65 4.01
C LYS A 344 -1.75 30.58 5.24
N THR A 345 -2.86 30.68 5.94
CA THR A 345 -2.99 31.55 7.14
C THR A 345 -1.90 31.28 8.18
N VAL A 346 -1.58 29.97 8.40
CA VAL A 346 -0.52 29.56 9.33
C VAL A 346 0.86 30.04 8.92
N ALA A 347 1.14 30.17 7.62
CA ALA A 347 2.40 30.72 7.13
C ALA A 347 2.50 32.22 7.39
N LEU A 348 1.40 32.98 7.31
CA LEU A 348 1.35 34.39 7.67
C LEU A 348 1.60 34.59 9.17
N GLU A 349 1.02 33.72 10.02
CA GLU A 349 1.31 33.72 11.46
C GLU A 349 2.79 33.43 11.74
N PHE A 350 3.40 32.50 10.99
CA PHE A 350 4.82 32.18 11.10
C PHE A 350 5.70 33.37 10.73
N ILE A 351 5.43 34.04 9.62
CA ILE A 351 6.22 35.20 9.14
C ILE A 351 6.20 36.31 10.17
N ASN A 352 5.02 36.64 10.72
CA ASN A 352 4.82 37.71 11.67
C ASN A 352 5.20 37.37 13.12
N GLY A 353 5.47 36.09 13.41
CA GLY A 353 5.82 35.62 14.75
C GLY A 353 7.26 35.94 15.15
N ASP A 354 7.50 36.06 16.47
CA ASP A 354 8.84 36.00 17.04
C ASP A 354 9.46 34.61 16.93
N ILE A 355 10.73 34.47 17.36
CA ILE A 355 11.48 33.21 17.23
C ILE A 355 10.76 32.05 17.93
N ASP A 356 10.22 32.28 19.11
CA ASP A 356 9.55 31.24 19.89
C ASP A 356 8.20 30.85 19.29
N GLN A 357 7.45 31.83 18.79
CA GLN A 357 6.21 31.60 18.05
C GLN A 357 6.46 30.83 16.75
N ARG A 358 7.50 31.16 15.99
CA ARG A 358 7.91 30.44 14.77
C ARG A 358 8.23 28.98 15.07
N LYS A 359 8.97 28.70 16.14
CA LYS A 359 9.28 27.32 16.58
C LYS A 359 8.02 26.55 16.97
N GLN A 360 7.10 27.18 17.71
CA GLN A 360 5.84 26.59 18.14
C GLN A 360 4.94 26.23 16.94
N ILE A 361 4.86 27.12 15.94
CA ILE A 361 4.11 26.86 14.71
C ILE A 361 4.70 25.67 13.97
N ILE A 362 6.03 25.63 13.74
CA ILE A 362 6.70 24.49 13.09
C ILE A 362 6.51 23.21 13.90
N ARG A 363 6.65 23.26 15.24
CA ARG A 363 6.38 22.13 16.13
C ARG A 363 4.99 21.56 15.90
N THR A 364 3.98 22.40 15.87
CA THR A 364 2.58 22.01 15.66
C THR A 364 2.38 21.39 14.29
N GLN A 365 2.94 21.98 13.25
CA GLN A 365 2.80 21.48 11.88
C GLN A 365 3.56 20.16 11.68
N LEU A 366 4.76 20.01 12.22
CA LEU A 366 5.51 18.76 12.18
C LEU A 366 4.77 17.62 12.88
N LEU A 367 4.29 17.86 14.10
CA LEU A 367 3.54 16.86 14.86
C LEU A 367 2.17 16.55 14.26
N LYS A 368 1.59 17.43 13.45
CA LYS A 368 0.30 17.23 12.79
C LYS A 368 0.43 16.56 11.43
N HIS A 369 1.45 16.90 10.64
CA HIS A 369 1.53 16.53 9.22
C HIS A 369 2.68 15.58 8.87
N ILE A 370 3.77 15.52 9.68
CA ILE A 370 4.95 14.70 9.38
C ILE A 370 4.96 13.45 10.24
N ARG A 371 4.53 12.34 9.66
CA ARG A 371 4.37 11.07 10.37
C ARG A 371 5.66 10.55 11.02
N LEU A 372 6.79 10.69 10.34
CA LEU A 372 8.09 10.25 10.88
C LEU A 372 8.42 11.00 12.19
N VAL A 373 8.16 12.31 12.25
CA VAL A 373 8.34 13.13 13.47
C VAL A 373 7.40 12.65 14.58
N GLN A 374 6.11 12.42 14.25
CA GLN A 374 5.13 11.88 15.21
C GLN A 374 5.60 10.55 15.81
N GLN A 375 6.12 9.67 14.98
CA GLN A 375 6.55 8.33 15.39
C GLN A 375 7.78 8.38 16.29
N ILE A 376 8.79 9.17 15.93
CA ILE A 376 9.97 9.38 16.77
C ILE A 376 9.54 9.96 18.12
N HIS A 377 8.65 10.95 18.13
CA HIS A 377 8.13 11.54 19.37
C HIS A 377 7.38 10.50 20.25
N LEU A 378 6.53 9.67 19.65
CA LEU A 378 5.81 8.60 20.36
C LEU A 378 6.77 7.53 20.92
N LEU A 379 7.80 7.15 20.16
CA LEU A 379 8.82 6.21 20.62
C LEU A 379 9.59 6.76 21.83
N LEU A 380 9.98 8.02 21.77
CA LEU A 380 10.67 8.69 22.86
C LEU A 380 9.80 8.77 24.11
N ALA A 381 8.51 9.14 23.93
CA ALA A 381 7.55 9.22 25.04
C ALA A 381 7.23 7.84 25.68
N ALA A 382 7.29 6.76 24.90
CA ALA A 382 7.01 5.41 25.39
C ALA A 382 8.17 4.78 26.18
N LYS A 383 9.41 5.29 26.03
CA LYS A 383 10.58 4.79 26.75
C LYS A 383 10.76 5.52 28.09
N SER A 384 11.04 4.77 29.15
CA SER A 384 11.26 5.31 30.51
C SER A 384 12.45 6.27 30.59
N ASN A 385 13.49 6.08 29.75
CA ASN A 385 14.66 6.94 29.67
C ASN A 385 14.53 8.06 28.62
N GLN A 386 13.40 8.10 27.88
CA GLN A 386 13.12 9.09 26.82
C GLN A 386 14.25 9.24 25.79
N ARG A 387 14.97 8.14 25.50
CA ARG A 387 16.08 8.09 24.55
C ARG A 387 15.96 6.91 23.61
N ILE A 388 16.34 7.10 22.34
CA ILE A 388 16.45 6.05 21.33
C ILE A 388 17.75 6.22 20.55
N PRO A 389 18.44 5.13 20.18
CA PRO A 389 19.58 5.21 19.28
C PRO A 389 19.11 5.54 17.87
N GLU A 390 19.91 6.29 17.12
CA GLU A 390 19.60 6.66 15.72
C GLU A 390 19.53 5.44 14.81
N GLU A 391 20.26 4.36 15.12
CA GLU A 391 20.22 3.11 14.37
C GLU A 391 18.80 2.52 14.35
N LEU A 392 18.02 2.70 15.42
CA LEU A 392 16.63 2.24 15.44
C LEU A 392 15.76 2.98 14.42
N VAL A 393 15.98 4.29 14.27
CA VAL A 393 15.24 5.09 13.26
C VAL A 393 15.78 4.79 11.87
N LEU A 394 17.09 4.59 11.72
CA LEU A 394 17.72 4.23 10.46
C LEU A 394 17.22 2.86 9.98
N ASP A 395 17.18 1.84 10.85
CA ASP A 395 16.62 0.52 10.56
C ASP A 395 15.18 0.60 10.04
N ILE A 396 14.35 1.47 10.63
CA ILE A 396 12.98 1.72 10.17
C ILE A 396 12.96 2.36 8.78
N LEU A 397 13.82 3.36 8.55
CA LEU A 397 13.92 4.05 7.27
C LEU A 397 14.46 3.13 6.16
N GLU A 398 15.44 2.28 6.45
CA GLU A 398 16.00 1.31 5.51
C GLU A 398 15.02 0.23 5.08
N THR A 399 13.89 0.06 5.79
CA THR A 399 12.80 -0.78 5.30
C THR A 399 12.07 -0.18 4.09
N HIS A 400 12.21 1.15 3.87
CA HIS A 400 11.45 1.90 2.86
C HIS A 400 12.34 2.65 1.86
N PHE A 401 13.60 2.93 2.22
CA PHE A 401 14.54 3.71 1.45
C PHE A 401 15.86 2.94 1.25
N SER A 402 16.61 3.30 0.21
CA SER A 402 17.99 2.84 0.10
C SER A 402 18.82 3.34 1.31
N PRO A 403 19.93 2.68 1.69
CA PRO A 403 20.75 3.11 2.83
C PRO A 403 21.19 4.58 2.74
N GLU A 404 21.53 5.05 1.54
CA GLU A 404 21.91 6.45 1.31
C GLU A 404 20.74 7.41 1.51
N GLU A 405 19.55 7.02 1.03
CA GLU A 405 18.31 7.80 1.19
C GLU A 405 17.83 7.77 2.64
N ALA A 406 17.89 6.62 3.31
CA ALA A 406 17.53 6.48 4.72
C ALA A 406 18.38 7.42 5.61
N GLN A 407 19.68 7.54 5.34
CA GLN A 407 20.55 8.50 6.04
C GLN A 407 20.15 9.95 5.77
N ARG A 408 19.77 10.29 4.53
CA ARG A 408 19.27 11.64 4.20
C ARG A 408 17.96 11.96 4.92
N GLN A 409 17.04 10.98 4.95
CA GLN A 409 15.75 11.11 5.66
C GLN A 409 15.96 11.27 7.16
N LEU A 410 16.85 10.47 7.77
CA LEU A 410 17.22 10.58 9.18
C LEU A 410 17.79 11.96 9.51
N LYS A 411 18.73 12.43 8.71
CA LYS A 411 19.31 13.77 8.89
C LYS A 411 18.26 14.87 8.81
N THR A 412 17.38 14.81 7.80
CA THR A 412 16.32 15.81 7.63
C THR A 412 15.36 15.82 8.82
N VAL A 413 14.91 14.64 9.27
CA VAL A 413 13.97 14.56 10.40
C VAL A 413 14.61 15.02 11.71
N ILE A 414 15.88 14.72 11.93
CA ILE A 414 16.64 15.20 13.10
C ILE A 414 16.74 16.74 13.05
N ASP A 415 17.14 17.32 11.93
CA ASP A 415 17.27 18.77 11.77
C ASP A 415 15.93 19.49 12.00
N TRP A 416 14.84 18.94 11.48
CA TRP A 416 13.49 19.53 11.66
C TRP A 416 13.00 19.44 13.10
N GLY A 417 13.19 18.27 13.73
CA GLY A 417 12.75 18.08 15.12
C GLY A 417 13.55 18.90 16.13
N ARG A 418 14.84 19.10 15.89
CA ARG A 418 15.69 19.98 16.70
C ARG A 418 15.31 21.45 16.56
N TYR A 419 15.05 21.91 15.34
CA TYR A 419 14.59 23.31 15.13
C TYR A 419 13.30 23.58 15.91
N ALA A 420 12.38 22.64 15.91
CA ALA A 420 11.07 22.75 16.55
C ALA A 420 11.08 22.37 18.05
N GLU A 421 12.24 22.07 18.61
CA GLU A 421 12.40 21.64 20.02
C GLU A 421 11.47 20.48 20.42
N ILE A 422 11.24 19.53 19.45
CA ILE A 422 10.45 18.32 19.70
C ILE A 422 11.34 17.28 20.38
N TYR A 423 12.59 17.16 19.91
CA TYR A 423 13.60 16.28 20.45
C TYR A 423 15.01 16.80 20.11
N GLY A 424 15.96 16.46 20.98
CA GLY A 424 17.40 16.72 20.77
C GLY A 424 18.11 15.53 20.15
N TYR A 425 19.35 15.78 19.70
CA TYR A 425 20.24 14.75 19.17
C TYR A 425 21.65 14.94 19.68
N ASP A 426 22.21 13.89 20.25
CA ASP A 426 23.59 13.83 20.73
C ASP A 426 24.45 13.09 19.71
N GLU A 427 25.17 13.84 18.89
CA GLU A 427 25.98 13.34 17.77
C GLU A 427 27.07 12.35 18.21
N PRO A 428 27.81 12.54 19.35
CA PRO A 428 28.82 11.59 19.80
C PRO A 428 28.28 10.22 20.20
N SER A 429 27.06 10.14 20.71
CA SER A 429 26.44 8.88 21.15
C SER A 429 25.39 8.34 20.17
N GLY A 430 25.06 9.06 19.10
CA GLY A 430 24.00 8.70 18.16
C GLY A 430 22.62 8.59 18.82
N GLN A 431 22.37 9.36 19.90
CA GLN A 431 21.12 9.27 20.66
C GLN A 431 20.18 10.42 20.36
N ILE A 432 18.93 10.09 20.01
CA ILE A 432 17.81 11.03 19.95
C ILE A 432 17.11 11.00 21.32
N PHE A 433 16.79 12.16 21.87
CA PHE A 433 16.15 12.27 23.19
C PHE A 433 15.08 13.33 23.22
N LEU A 434 14.07 13.15 24.09
CA LEU A 434 12.98 14.12 24.23
C LEU A 434 13.53 15.40 24.90
N GLU A 435 13.34 16.55 24.29
CA GLU A 435 13.62 17.82 24.96
C GLU A 435 12.50 18.08 25.98
N GLN A 436 12.88 18.31 27.24
CA GLN A 436 11.91 18.74 28.26
C GLN A 436 11.48 20.17 27.94
N PRO A 437 10.18 20.50 27.98
CA PRO A 437 9.74 21.88 27.83
C PRO A 437 10.45 22.74 28.91
N PRO A 438 10.86 23.97 28.57
CA PRO A 438 11.47 24.87 29.54
C PRO A 438 10.51 24.99 30.74
N LEU A 439 11.04 24.73 31.95
CA LEU A 439 10.31 24.95 33.20
C LEU A 439 9.83 26.42 33.16
N GLU A 440 8.50 26.63 33.18
CA GLU A 440 7.95 27.94 33.39
C GLU A 440 8.60 28.52 34.65
N LYS A 441 9.36 29.58 34.46
CA LYS A 441 9.92 30.34 35.62
C LYS A 441 8.75 31.03 36.28
N GLU A 442 8.38 30.57 37.48
CA GLU A 442 7.53 31.27 38.42
C GLU A 442 7.99 32.73 38.66
#